data_23b8a23e66695d82fad1e8f3a8951b0c
#
_entry.id   23b8a23e66695d82fad1e8f3a8951b0c
#
_cell.length_a   1.000
_cell.length_b   1.000
_cell.length_c   1.000
_cell.angle_alpha   90.00
_cell.angle_beta   90.00
_cell.angle_gamma   90.00
#
_symmetry.space_group_name_H-M   'P 1'
#
loop_
_entity.id
_entity.type
_entity.pdbx_description
1 polymer ?
#
loop_
_entity_poly.entity_id
_entity_poly.type
_entity_poly.pdbx_seq_one_letter_code
_entity_poly.pdbx_strand_id
1 'polypeptide(L)'
;MRKHILIIFLMLGSLFSQSRSLPADTAVVTYHNVTVNRSKIDYSASTGTQPIWNDDGKPIAYVHYTYYERLNVKNKENRPIMISFNGGPGSGSVWMHLAYTGPMILNVDDEGFPVQPYGVKKNPHSIIDVADIVFVNPVNTGYSRIIDKDVKRDKFFGVNADIAYLAEWINTFIQRVNRWESPKYLIGESYGTTRVSGLAHALQNRQWMYLNGVILVSPTELGIDSGQGRRSGPLGAALRLPYFTAAAWYHKKLDIKYQMIRLLDVLEQSEKYAMDCLLYTSDAADERLS
;
A
#
# COMPACT_ATOMS: atom_id res chain seq x y z
N MET A 1 50.54 -55.06 21.14
CA MET A 1 49.59 -53.99 21.41
C MET A 1 49.46 -53.09 20.19
N ARG A 2 48.43 -53.28 19.35
CA ARG A 2 48.18 -52.49 18.14
C ARG A 2 47.21 -51.37 18.53
N LYS A 3 47.64 -50.08 18.44
CA LYS A 3 46.84 -48.94 18.61
C LYS A 3 46.04 -48.69 17.32
N HIS A 4 44.74 -48.85 17.36
CA HIS A 4 43.84 -48.41 16.28
C HIS A 4 43.59 -46.91 16.42
N ILE A 5 44.05 -46.13 15.45
CA ILE A 5 43.73 -44.72 15.31
C ILE A 5 42.39 -44.64 14.54
N LEU A 6 41.36 -44.21 15.22
CA LEU A 6 40.04 -43.95 14.64
C LEU A 6 40.08 -42.56 14.02
N ILE A 7 40.13 -42.46 12.70
CA ILE A 7 40.01 -41.18 11.98
C ILE A 7 38.53 -40.91 11.81
N ILE A 8 38.01 -39.99 12.61
CA ILE A 8 36.65 -39.46 12.43
C ILE A 8 36.70 -38.41 11.32
N PHE A 9 36.22 -38.76 10.13
CA PHE A 9 35.93 -37.81 9.06
C PHE A 9 34.71 -37.00 9.46
N LEU A 10 34.91 -35.78 10.00
CA LEU A 10 33.89 -34.78 10.11
C LEU A 10 33.58 -34.28 8.69
N MET A 11 32.54 -34.81 8.07
CA MET A 11 31.93 -34.20 6.91
C MET A 11 31.25 -32.92 7.40
N LEU A 12 31.96 -31.79 7.32
CA LEU A 12 31.34 -30.46 7.31
C LEU A 12 30.53 -30.32 6.01
N GLY A 13 29.31 -30.81 6.05
CA GLY A 13 28.32 -30.43 5.05
C GLY A 13 28.10 -28.94 5.16
N SER A 14 28.75 -28.14 4.32
CA SER A 14 28.41 -26.75 4.10
C SER A 14 26.98 -26.72 3.63
N LEU A 15 26.08 -26.41 4.55
CA LEU A 15 24.72 -25.99 4.26
C LEU A 15 24.82 -24.66 3.51
N PHE A 16 25.06 -24.72 2.22
CA PHE A 16 24.76 -23.61 1.33
C PHE A 16 23.25 -23.43 1.38
N SER A 17 22.80 -22.51 2.20
CA SER A 17 21.47 -21.94 2.06
C SER A 17 21.41 -21.33 0.65
N GLN A 18 20.94 -22.10 -0.31
CA GLN A 18 20.57 -21.54 -1.60
C GLN A 18 19.48 -20.50 -1.30
N SER A 19 19.85 -19.23 -1.37
CA SER A 19 18.87 -18.17 -1.36
C SER A 19 17.94 -18.42 -2.56
N ARG A 20 16.72 -18.88 -2.30
CA ARG A 20 15.70 -19.08 -3.32
C ARG A 20 15.30 -17.70 -3.81
N SER A 21 15.99 -17.17 -4.82
CA SER A 21 15.59 -15.95 -5.51
C SER A 21 14.57 -16.28 -6.59
N LEU A 22 13.54 -15.44 -6.72
CA LEU A 22 12.62 -15.53 -7.86
C LEU A 22 13.37 -15.09 -9.14
N PRO A 23 13.05 -15.67 -10.31
CA PRO A 23 13.50 -15.13 -11.58
C PRO A 23 13.06 -13.66 -11.72
N ALA A 24 13.90 -12.86 -12.38
CA ALA A 24 13.62 -11.41 -12.52
C ALA A 24 12.40 -11.12 -13.39
N ASP A 25 12.05 -12.04 -14.30
CA ASP A 25 10.90 -11.91 -15.20
C ASP A 25 10.18 -13.25 -15.29
N THR A 26 9.11 -13.37 -14.54
CA THR A 26 8.29 -14.60 -14.50
C THR A 26 6.89 -14.30 -14.03
N ALA A 27 5.94 -15.14 -14.42
CA ALA A 27 4.58 -15.11 -13.88
C ALA A 27 3.97 -16.51 -13.86
N VAL A 28 3.15 -16.76 -12.84
CA VAL A 28 2.28 -17.92 -12.71
C VAL A 28 0.84 -17.43 -12.76
N VAL A 29 0.03 -18.06 -13.60
CA VAL A 29 -1.40 -17.72 -13.76
C VAL A 29 -2.25 -18.84 -13.20
N THR A 30 -3.22 -18.51 -12.39
CA THR A 30 -4.23 -19.41 -11.85
C THR A 30 -5.63 -18.85 -12.09
N TYR A 31 -6.65 -19.72 -12.05
CA TYR A 31 -8.04 -19.34 -12.36
C TYR A 31 -8.93 -19.59 -11.17
N HIS A 32 -9.77 -18.62 -10.86
CA HIS A 32 -10.60 -18.61 -9.66
C HIS A 32 -11.95 -17.98 -9.91
N ASN A 33 -12.81 -18.03 -8.88
CA ASN A 33 -14.05 -17.27 -8.85
C ASN A 33 -14.32 -16.69 -7.46
N VAL A 34 -15.06 -15.59 -7.45
CA VAL A 34 -15.58 -14.93 -6.26
C VAL A 34 -17.02 -14.48 -6.52
N THR A 35 -17.82 -14.37 -5.48
CA THR A 35 -19.16 -13.77 -5.58
C THR A 35 -19.11 -12.38 -4.98
N VAL A 36 -19.37 -11.36 -5.80
CA VAL A 36 -19.43 -9.94 -5.41
C VAL A 36 -20.79 -9.41 -5.81
N ASN A 37 -21.47 -8.70 -4.94
CA ASN A 37 -22.81 -8.15 -5.21
C ASN A 37 -23.80 -9.17 -5.82
N ARG A 38 -23.80 -10.40 -5.27
CA ARG A 38 -24.62 -11.55 -5.73
C ARG A 38 -24.28 -12.07 -7.13
N SER A 39 -23.24 -11.55 -7.77
CA SER A 39 -22.78 -11.99 -9.09
C SER A 39 -21.53 -12.84 -8.97
N LYS A 40 -21.53 -14.02 -9.57
CA LYS A 40 -20.32 -14.85 -9.68
C LYS A 40 -19.40 -14.26 -10.74
N ILE A 41 -18.16 -14.01 -10.36
CA ILE A 41 -17.13 -13.43 -11.22
C ILE A 41 -16.00 -14.45 -11.34
N ASP A 42 -15.74 -14.90 -12.56
CA ASP A 42 -14.57 -15.70 -12.87
C ASP A 42 -13.41 -14.76 -13.21
N TYR A 43 -12.22 -15.05 -12.67
CA TYR A 43 -11.03 -14.22 -12.85
C TYR A 43 -9.76 -15.05 -12.91
N SER A 44 -8.73 -14.49 -13.53
CA SER A 44 -7.36 -14.98 -13.45
C SER A 44 -6.58 -14.21 -12.39
N ALA A 45 -5.69 -14.92 -11.68
CA ALA A 45 -4.70 -14.35 -10.80
C ALA A 45 -3.31 -14.62 -11.38
N SER A 46 -2.63 -13.57 -11.83
CA SER A 46 -1.27 -13.61 -12.33
C SER A 46 -0.34 -13.06 -11.28
N THR A 47 0.53 -13.89 -10.71
CA THR A 47 1.52 -13.47 -9.73
C THR A 47 2.92 -13.68 -10.28
N GLY A 48 3.79 -12.68 -10.16
CA GLY A 48 5.10 -12.75 -10.77
C GLY A 48 5.99 -11.56 -10.47
N THR A 49 7.05 -11.48 -11.25
CA THR A 49 8.06 -10.43 -11.19
C THR A 49 8.25 -9.79 -12.55
N GLN A 50 8.44 -8.48 -12.57
CA GLN A 50 8.83 -7.74 -13.76
C GLN A 50 10.09 -6.95 -13.46
N PRO A 51 11.12 -7.02 -14.33
CA PRO A 51 12.39 -6.32 -14.14
C PRO A 51 12.25 -4.81 -14.17
N ILE A 52 13.24 -4.17 -13.54
CA ILE A 52 13.65 -2.80 -13.78
C ILE A 52 15.02 -2.87 -14.43
N TRP A 53 15.19 -2.18 -15.55
CA TRP A 53 16.44 -2.18 -16.31
C TRP A 53 17.22 -0.87 -16.07
N ASN A 54 18.53 -0.94 -16.23
CA ASN A 54 19.37 0.24 -16.40
C ASN A 54 19.36 0.71 -17.88
N ASP A 55 20.07 1.77 -18.16
CA ASP A 55 20.16 2.36 -19.49
C ASP A 55 20.80 1.43 -20.55
N ASP A 56 21.57 0.45 -20.11
CA ASP A 56 22.16 -0.59 -20.97
C ASP A 56 21.22 -1.78 -21.22
N GLY A 57 20.00 -1.73 -20.71
CA GLY A 57 19.01 -2.82 -20.82
C GLY A 57 19.28 -4.02 -19.90
N LYS A 58 20.18 -3.90 -18.92
CA LYS A 58 20.46 -4.93 -17.94
C LYS A 58 19.47 -4.86 -16.77
N PRO A 59 18.84 -5.97 -16.36
CA PRO A 59 18.01 -6.01 -15.16
C PRO A 59 18.82 -5.70 -13.90
N ILE A 60 18.39 -4.68 -13.14
CA ILE A 60 19.05 -4.25 -11.89
C ILE A 60 18.23 -4.54 -10.64
N ALA A 61 16.92 -4.69 -10.81
CA ALA A 61 15.98 -5.07 -9.77
C ALA A 61 14.78 -5.77 -10.41
N TYR A 62 13.94 -6.38 -9.60
CA TYR A 62 12.61 -6.78 -10.03
C TYR A 62 11.55 -6.37 -9.01
N VAL A 63 10.37 -6.07 -9.51
CA VAL A 63 9.18 -5.75 -8.73
C VAL A 63 8.22 -6.94 -8.83
N HIS A 64 7.85 -7.47 -7.68
CA HIS A 64 6.83 -8.50 -7.56
C HIS A 64 5.44 -7.85 -7.57
N TYR A 65 4.51 -8.50 -8.27
CA TYR A 65 3.13 -8.06 -8.38
C TYR A 65 2.16 -9.23 -8.29
N THR A 66 0.90 -8.92 -7.97
CA THR A 66 -0.24 -9.82 -8.15
C THR A 66 -1.32 -9.08 -8.92
N TYR A 67 -1.67 -9.57 -10.09
CA TYR A 67 -2.66 -8.98 -10.99
C TYR A 67 -3.89 -9.87 -11.09
N TYR A 68 -5.05 -9.30 -10.81
CA TYR A 68 -6.34 -9.93 -10.95
C TYR A 68 -7.09 -9.35 -12.13
N GLU A 69 -7.48 -10.20 -13.05
CA GLU A 69 -8.19 -9.83 -14.27
C GLU A 69 -9.49 -10.62 -14.37
N ARG A 70 -10.62 -9.93 -14.50
CA ARG A 70 -11.92 -10.56 -14.74
C ARG A 70 -11.93 -11.23 -16.11
N LEU A 71 -12.41 -12.47 -16.16
CA LEU A 71 -12.59 -13.22 -17.39
C LEU A 71 -13.92 -12.87 -18.08
N ASN A 72 -14.03 -13.27 -19.35
CA ASN A 72 -15.24 -13.13 -20.15
C ASN A 72 -15.74 -11.67 -20.33
N VAL A 73 -14.80 -10.71 -20.31
CA VAL A 73 -15.07 -9.30 -20.60
C VAL A 73 -15.02 -9.09 -22.12
N LYS A 74 -16.11 -8.55 -22.71
CA LYS A 74 -16.20 -8.34 -24.16
C LYS A 74 -15.22 -7.27 -24.65
N ASN A 75 -15.15 -6.14 -23.94
CA ASN A 75 -14.35 -4.97 -24.28
C ASN A 75 -13.41 -4.65 -23.12
N LYS A 76 -12.20 -5.19 -23.15
CA LYS A 76 -11.19 -4.97 -22.10
C LYS A 76 -10.72 -3.53 -22.06
N GLU A 77 -10.69 -2.84 -23.19
CA GLU A 77 -10.31 -1.43 -23.30
C GLU A 77 -11.24 -0.52 -22.51
N ASN A 78 -12.51 -0.89 -22.35
CA ASN A 78 -13.47 -0.11 -21.56
C ASN A 78 -13.48 -0.45 -20.06
N ARG A 79 -12.78 -1.54 -19.67
CA ARG A 79 -12.73 -1.96 -18.29
C ARG A 79 -11.60 -1.27 -17.56
N PRO A 80 -11.86 -0.64 -16.40
CA PRO A 80 -10.81 0.00 -15.61
C PRO A 80 -9.71 -0.97 -15.14
N ILE A 81 -8.48 -0.47 -15.07
CA ILE A 81 -7.38 -1.11 -14.37
C ILE A 81 -6.90 -0.22 -13.22
N MET A 82 -6.75 -0.80 -12.04
CA MET A 82 -6.32 -0.11 -10.84
C MET A 82 -4.95 -0.61 -10.39
N ILE A 83 -4.02 0.30 -10.16
CA ILE A 83 -2.69 0.01 -9.64
C ILE A 83 -2.65 0.41 -8.16
N SER A 84 -2.37 -0.56 -7.29
CA SER A 84 -2.55 -0.46 -5.85
C SER A 84 -1.24 -0.58 -5.08
N PHE A 85 -1.08 0.32 -4.09
CA PHE A 85 0.10 0.40 -3.23
C PHE A 85 -0.29 0.55 -1.76
N ASN A 86 0.41 -0.15 -0.88
CA ASN A 86 0.50 0.24 0.53
C ASN A 86 1.57 1.31 0.75
N GLY A 87 1.62 1.79 1.97
CA GLY A 87 2.54 2.83 2.41
C GLY A 87 3.80 2.33 3.09
N GLY A 88 4.05 2.80 4.27
CA GLY A 88 5.23 2.64 5.10
C GLY A 88 6.00 3.96 5.22
N PRO A 89 6.96 4.32 4.32
CA PRO A 89 7.48 3.55 3.18
C PRO A 89 8.16 2.25 3.59
N GLY A 90 8.17 1.27 2.69
CA GLY A 90 8.84 -0.02 2.92
C GLY A 90 7.92 -1.21 3.12
N SER A 91 6.60 -1.03 3.03
CA SER A 91 5.63 -2.14 3.04
C SER A 91 5.33 -2.65 1.64
N GLY A 92 5.19 -3.97 1.51
CA GLY A 92 4.52 -4.57 0.36
C GLY A 92 3.01 -4.29 0.41
N SER A 93 2.32 -4.47 -0.72
CA SER A 93 0.89 -4.13 -0.85
C SER A 93 -0.07 -5.14 -0.20
N VAL A 94 0.34 -5.76 0.90
CA VAL A 94 -0.39 -6.87 1.54
C VAL A 94 -1.74 -6.45 2.14
N TRP A 95 -1.82 -5.27 2.76
CA TRP A 95 -3.06 -4.79 3.36
C TRP A 95 -4.09 -4.41 2.31
N MET A 96 -3.69 -3.63 1.31
CA MET A 96 -4.56 -3.31 0.18
C MET A 96 -5.03 -4.57 -0.54
N HIS A 97 -4.16 -5.60 -0.63
CA HIS A 97 -4.43 -6.87 -1.29
C HIS A 97 -5.37 -7.77 -0.48
N LEU A 98 -5.01 -8.07 0.77
CA LEU A 98 -5.66 -9.11 1.58
C LEU A 98 -6.53 -8.57 2.73
N ALA A 99 -6.65 -7.26 2.89
CA ALA A 99 -7.53 -6.69 3.89
C ALA A 99 -8.64 -5.80 3.30
N TYR A 100 -8.47 -5.31 2.04
CA TYR A 100 -9.44 -4.35 1.49
C TYR A 100 -10.02 -4.77 0.14
N THR A 101 -9.23 -4.69 -0.95
CA THR A 101 -9.77 -4.61 -2.32
C THR A 101 -9.64 -5.88 -3.14
N GLY A 102 -8.77 -6.80 -2.74
CA GLY A 102 -8.53 -8.06 -3.46
C GLY A 102 -9.73 -9.01 -3.44
N PRO A 103 -9.77 -10.02 -4.32
CA PRO A 103 -10.86 -11.01 -4.35
C PRO A 103 -10.83 -11.99 -3.17
N MET A 104 -9.74 -12.03 -2.42
CA MET A 104 -9.59 -12.78 -1.17
C MET A 104 -9.25 -11.81 -0.04
N ILE A 105 -9.76 -12.08 1.15
CA ILE A 105 -9.55 -11.27 2.35
C ILE A 105 -9.12 -12.15 3.51
N LEU A 106 -8.31 -11.63 4.42
CA LEU A 106 -7.93 -12.32 5.64
C LEU A 106 -9.16 -12.71 6.47
N ASN A 107 -9.10 -13.89 7.10
CA ASN A 107 -10.15 -14.32 8.02
C ASN A 107 -9.89 -13.72 9.41
N VAL A 108 -10.46 -12.53 9.61
CA VAL A 108 -10.40 -11.77 10.86
C VAL A 108 -11.80 -11.42 11.34
N ASP A 109 -11.95 -11.13 12.64
CA ASP A 109 -13.15 -10.58 13.23
C ASP A 109 -13.27 -9.04 12.99
N ASP A 110 -14.29 -8.44 13.55
CA ASP A 110 -14.57 -7.01 13.37
C ASP A 110 -13.53 -6.10 14.05
N GLU A 111 -12.80 -6.62 15.05
CA GLU A 111 -11.67 -5.94 15.69
C GLU A 111 -10.33 -6.17 14.98
N GLY A 112 -10.30 -7.04 13.95
CA GLY A 112 -9.12 -7.35 13.16
C GLY A 112 -8.26 -8.50 13.71
N PHE A 113 -8.73 -9.25 14.69
CA PHE A 113 -8.02 -10.43 15.21
C PHE A 113 -8.22 -11.65 14.31
N PRO A 114 -7.19 -12.49 14.13
CA PRO A 114 -7.29 -13.69 13.34
C PRO A 114 -8.30 -14.69 13.92
N VAL A 115 -9.21 -15.18 13.08
CA VAL A 115 -10.24 -16.19 13.43
C VAL A 115 -9.90 -17.52 12.78
N GLN A 116 -10.13 -18.61 13.50
CA GLN A 116 -9.96 -19.96 12.94
C GLN A 116 -11.13 -20.32 11.97
N PRO A 117 -10.85 -21.07 10.89
CA PRO A 117 -9.51 -21.48 10.44
C PRO A 117 -8.70 -20.29 9.92
N TYR A 118 -7.45 -20.20 10.34
CA TYR A 118 -6.57 -19.12 9.89
C TYR A 118 -6.35 -19.20 8.38
N GLY A 119 -6.27 -18.06 7.73
CA GLY A 119 -6.07 -17.97 6.29
C GLY A 119 -6.87 -16.86 5.65
N VAL A 120 -7.30 -17.11 4.42
CA VAL A 120 -8.06 -16.14 3.63
C VAL A 120 -9.43 -16.72 3.25
N LYS A 121 -10.42 -15.85 3.13
CA LYS A 121 -11.77 -16.15 2.64
C LYS A 121 -12.09 -15.29 1.41
N LYS A 122 -13.12 -15.67 0.66
CA LYS A 122 -13.62 -14.88 -0.47
C LYS A 122 -14.11 -13.52 0.03
N ASN A 123 -13.72 -12.46 -0.69
CA ASN A 123 -14.10 -11.09 -0.37
C ASN A 123 -15.39 -10.70 -1.13
N PRO A 124 -16.54 -10.59 -0.49
CA PRO A 124 -17.79 -10.19 -1.14
C PRO A 124 -17.81 -8.70 -1.54
N HIS A 125 -16.83 -7.93 -1.08
CA HIS A 125 -16.68 -6.48 -1.32
C HIS A 125 -15.48 -6.16 -2.22
N SER A 126 -14.92 -7.17 -2.91
CA SER A 126 -13.81 -6.95 -3.84
C SER A 126 -14.22 -6.03 -4.97
N ILE A 127 -13.30 -5.18 -5.38
CA ILE A 127 -13.50 -4.28 -6.54
C ILE A 127 -13.39 -5.01 -7.89
N ILE A 128 -13.13 -6.32 -7.91
CA ILE A 128 -13.02 -7.12 -9.14
C ILE A 128 -14.32 -7.11 -9.97
N ASP A 129 -15.44 -6.71 -9.41
CA ASP A 129 -16.69 -6.53 -10.14
C ASP A 129 -16.63 -5.34 -11.12
N VAL A 130 -15.94 -4.27 -10.75
CA VAL A 130 -15.88 -3.01 -11.53
C VAL A 130 -14.55 -2.74 -12.21
N ALA A 131 -13.43 -3.26 -11.68
CA ALA A 131 -12.09 -3.02 -12.19
C ALA A 131 -11.21 -4.26 -12.09
N ASP A 132 -10.22 -4.37 -12.97
CA ASP A 132 -9.08 -5.25 -12.75
C ASP A 132 -8.08 -4.54 -11.85
N ILE A 133 -7.31 -5.29 -11.05
CA ILE A 133 -6.42 -4.68 -10.06
C ILE A 133 -5.07 -5.36 -10.01
N VAL A 134 -4.01 -4.56 -9.94
CA VAL A 134 -2.65 -5.03 -9.69
C VAL A 134 -2.12 -4.47 -8.36
N PHE A 135 -1.67 -5.36 -7.50
CA PHE A 135 -0.99 -5.05 -6.25
C PHE A 135 0.50 -5.11 -6.47
N VAL A 136 1.16 -3.98 -6.26
CA VAL A 136 2.58 -3.81 -6.59
C VAL A 136 3.38 -3.73 -5.30
N ASN A 137 4.43 -4.53 -5.18
CA ASN A 137 5.38 -4.46 -4.10
C ASN A 137 6.61 -3.63 -4.55
N PRO A 138 6.79 -2.40 -4.07
CA PRO A 138 7.98 -1.60 -4.40
C PRO A 138 9.30 -2.33 -4.11
N VAL A 139 10.39 -1.91 -4.73
CA VAL A 139 11.70 -2.55 -4.58
C VAL A 139 12.08 -2.73 -3.10
N ASN A 140 12.59 -3.93 -2.77
CA ASN A 140 12.91 -4.39 -1.41
C ASN A 140 11.72 -4.44 -0.43
N THR A 141 10.49 -4.49 -0.95
CA THR A 141 9.31 -4.84 -0.16
C THR A 141 8.73 -6.17 -0.64
N GLY A 142 8.01 -6.88 0.22
CA GLY A 142 7.47 -8.18 -0.12
C GLY A 142 8.52 -9.10 -0.76
N TYR A 143 8.26 -9.54 -1.98
CA TYR A 143 9.19 -10.41 -2.74
C TYR A 143 10.06 -9.65 -3.75
N SER A 144 9.95 -8.34 -3.85
CA SER A 144 10.76 -7.50 -4.75
C SER A 144 12.19 -7.35 -4.24
N ARG A 145 13.18 -7.42 -5.14
CA ARG A 145 14.60 -7.35 -4.75
C ARG A 145 15.44 -6.56 -5.74
N ILE A 146 16.48 -5.90 -5.22
CA ILE A 146 17.62 -5.45 -6.01
C ILE A 146 18.45 -6.71 -6.32
N ILE A 147 18.86 -6.89 -7.58
CA ILE A 147 19.62 -8.06 -8.05
C ILE A 147 21.03 -7.69 -8.47
N ASP A 148 21.26 -6.46 -8.89
CA ASP A 148 22.59 -5.96 -9.21
C ASP A 148 23.24 -5.38 -7.94
N LYS A 149 24.39 -5.95 -7.53
CA LYS A 149 25.11 -5.57 -6.31
C LYS A 149 25.75 -4.20 -6.37
N ASP A 150 26.01 -3.71 -7.59
CA ASP A 150 26.67 -2.44 -7.83
C ASP A 150 25.69 -1.25 -7.83
N VAL A 151 24.40 -1.56 -7.84
CA VAL A 151 23.36 -0.52 -7.80
C VAL A 151 23.22 0.05 -6.40
N LYS A 152 23.41 1.36 -6.29
CA LYS A 152 23.23 2.07 -5.04
C LYS A 152 21.75 2.13 -4.63
N ARG A 153 21.53 2.10 -3.32
CA ARG A 153 20.17 2.13 -2.76
C ARG A 153 19.39 3.39 -3.12
N ASP A 154 20.05 4.54 -3.26
CA ASP A 154 19.44 5.82 -3.61
C ASP A 154 18.74 5.81 -4.99
N LYS A 155 19.09 4.87 -5.88
CA LYS A 155 18.37 4.63 -7.14
C LYS A 155 16.88 4.30 -6.94
N PHE A 156 16.51 3.73 -5.77
CA PHE A 156 15.15 3.25 -5.50
C PHE A 156 14.51 3.90 -4.27
N PHE A 157 15.32 4.48 -3.37
CA PHE A 157 14.82 5.00 -2.10
C PHE A 157 14.86 6.53 -2.06
N GLY A 158 13.82 7.11 -1.49
CA GLY A 158 13.50 8.52 -1.54
C GLY A 158 12.30 8.76 -2.46
N VAL A 159 11.51 9.80 -2.17
CA VAL A 159 10.23 10.06 -2.85
C VAL A 159 10.38 10.12 -4.36
N ASN A 160 11.35 10.90 -4.86
CA ASN A 160 11.54 11.08 -6.30
C ASN A 160 12.05 9.82 -7.01
N ALA A 161 12.94 9.06 -6.35
CA ALA A 161 13.47 7.82 -6.90
C ALA A 161 12.37 6.74 -6.95
N ASP A 162 11.59 6.61 -5.88
CA ASP A 162 10.45 5.70 -5.78
C ASP A 162 9.42 5.96 -6.90
N ILE A 163 9.08 7.21 -7.13
CA ILE A 163 8.17 7.63 -8.20
C ILE A 163 8.77 7.34 -9.58
N ALA A 164 10.04 7.64 -9.80
CA ALA A 164 10.65 7.55 -11.11
C ALA A 164 10.66 6.12 -11.64
N TYR A 165 11.21 5.16 -10.88
CA TYR A 165 11.29 3.79 -11.35
C TYR A 165 9.92 3.10 -11.42
N LEU A 166 9.00 3.44 -10.51
CA LEU A 166 7.65 2.88 -10.55
C LEU A 166 6.84 3.41 -11.73
N ALA A 167 7.04 4.66 -12.16
CA ALA A 167 6.39 5.17 -13.37
C ALA A 167 6.82 4.40 -14.62
N GLU A 168 8.11 4.11 -14.78
CA GLU A 168 8.64 3.27 -15.86
C GLU A 168 8.11 1.84 -15.76
N TRP A 169 8.11 1.26 -14.57
CA TRP A 169 7.58 -0.07 -14.33
C TRP A 169 6.10 -0.19 -14.70
N ILE A 170 5.27 0.80 -14.28
CA ILE A 170 3.84 0.84 -14.61
C ILE A 170 3.64 0.94 -16.12
N ASN A 171 4.40 1.82 -16.79
CA ASN A 171 4.32 1.97 -18.24
C ASN A 171 4.58 0.63 -18.94
N THR A 172 5.65 -0.04 -18.58
CA THR A 172 5.99 -1.37 -19.12
C THR A 172 4.92 -2.41 -18.80
N PHE A 173 4.42 -2.43 -17.56
CA PHE A 173 3.38 -3.38 -17.14
C PHE A 173 2.10 -3.20 -17.96
N ILE A 174 1.59 -1.98 -18.07
CA ILE A 174 0.36 -1.66 -18.83
C ILE A 174 0.47 -2.08 -20.31
N GLN A 175 1.64 -1.90 -20.91
CA GLN A 175 1.89 -2.36 -22.29
C GLN A 175 1.91 -3.90 -22.37
N ARG A 176 2.57 -4.57 -21.44
CA ARG A 176 2.67 -6.04 -21.40
C ARG A 176 1.32 -6.74 -21.25
N VAL A 177 0.44 -6.15 -20.44
CA VAL A 177 -0.91 -6.70 -20.25
C VAL A 177 -1.93 -6.17 -21.27
N ASN A 178 -1.48 -5.37 -22.25
CA ASN A 178 -2.28 -4.77 -23.32
C ASN A 178 -3.48 -3.97 -22.79
N ARG A 179 -3.21 -3.06 -21.84
CA ARG A 179 -4.25 -2.24 -21.18
C ARG A 179 -4.01 -0.74 -21.35
N TRP A 180 -3.33 -0.35 -22.44
CA TRP A 180 -3.00 1.06 -22.69
C TRP A 180 -4.26 1.93 -22.87
N GLU A 181 -5.28 1.43 -23.56
CA GLU A 181 -6.53 2.15 -23.82
C GLU A 181 -7.49 2.13 -22.62
N SER A 182 -7.30 1.21 -21.68
CA SER A 182 -8.19 1.08 -20.51
C SER A 182 -8.17 2.31 -19.62
N PRO A 183 -9.31 2.68 -19.01
CA PRO A 183 -9.32 3.66 -17.92
C PRO A 183 -8.39 3.24 -16.78
N LYS A 184 -7.50 4.14 -16.33
CA LYS A 184 -6.44 3.85 -15.36
C LYS A 184 -6.66 4.62 -14.07
N TYR A 185 -6.56 3.90 -12.98
CA TYR A 185 -6.68 4.45 -11.63
C TYR A 185 -5.48 4.04 -10.78
N LEU A 186 -5.05 4.94 -9.92
CA LEU A 186 -4.10 4.65 -8.86
C LEU A 186 -4.82 4.65 -7.51
N ILE A 187 -4.43 3.73 -6.63
CA ILE A 187 -4.88 3.74 -5.24
C ILE A 187 -3.69 3.55 -4.31
N GLY A 188 -3.57 4.41 -3.31
CA GLY A 188 -2.51 4.36 -2.33
C GLY A 188 -3.02 4.54 -0.91
N GLU A 189 -2.45 3.78 0.02
CA GLU A 189 -2.75 3.88 1.44
C GLU A 189 -1.52 4.44 2.18
N SER A 190 -1.75 5.35 3.15
CA SER A 190 -0.71 5.97 3.98
C SER A 190 0.38 6.66 3.13
N TYR A 191 1.67 6.34 3.27
CA TYR A 191 2.73 6.82 2.34
C TYR A 191 2.42 6.50 0.87
N GLY A 192 1.66 5.45 0.59
CA GLY A 192 1.18 5.14 -0.75
C GLY A 192 0.41 6.30 -1.39
N THR A 193 -0.21 7.18 -0.61
CA THR A 193 -0.90 8.38 -1.11
C THR A 193 0.09 9.40 -1.70
N THR A 194 1.23 9.63 -1.04
CA THR A 194 2.34 10.43 -1.59
C THR A 194 2.89 9.81 -2.87
N ARG A 195 3.10 8.49 -2.87
CA ARG A 195 3.54 7.74 -4.06
C ARG A 195 2.60 7.93 -5.23
N VAL A 196 1.29 7.63 -5.07
CA VAL A 196 0.33 7.70 -6.18
C VAL A 196 0.10 9.13 -6.66
N SER A 197 0.20 10.13 -5.80
CA SER A 197 0.15 11.55 -6.19
C SER A 197 1.33 11.92 -7.10
N GLY A 198 2.55 11.54 -6.71
CA GLY A 198 3.73 11.75 -7.53
C GLY A 198 3.74 10.92 -8.82
N LEU A 199 3.25 9.66 -8.76
CA LEU A 199 3.07 8.81 -9.93
C LEU A 199 2.07 9.40 -10.91
N ALA A 200 0.96 9.99 -10.45
CA ALA A 200 0.00 10.66 -11.31
C ALA A 200 0.66 11.77 -12.13
N HIS A 201 1.50 12.58 -11.48
CA HIS A 201 2.28 13.61 -12.19
C HIS A 201 3.30 13.00 -13.16
N ALA A 202 4.09 12.02 -12.72
CA ALA A 202 5.13 11.40 -13.53
C ALA A 202 4.58 10.64 -14.76
N LEU A 203 3.51 9.86 -14.57
CA LEU A 203 2.88 9.11 -15.66
C LEU A 203 2.33 10.03 -16.75
N GLN A 204 1.64 11.10 -16.37
CA GLN A 204 1.07 12.04 -17.33
C GLN A 204 2.14 12.85 -18.06
N ASN A 205 3.16 13.36 -17.36
CA ASN A 205 4.14 14.29 -17.96
C ASN A 205 5.34 13.61 -18.60
N ARG A 206 5.70 12.39 -18.16
CA ARG A 206 6.89 11.69 -18.68
C ARG A 206 6.54 10.48 -19.56
N GLN A 207 5.40 9.82 -19.28
CA GLN A 207 5.00 8.59 -19.97
C GLN A 207 3.79 8.80 -20.88
N TRP A 208 3.21 9.99 -20.95
CA TRP A 208 2.00 10.31 -21.70
C TRP A 208 0.81 9.38 -21.38
N MET A 209 0.84 8.82 -20.16
CA MET A 209 -0.19 7.94 -19.66
C MET A 209 -1.17 8.73 -18.80
N TYR A 210 -2.32 9.05 -19.36
CA TYR A 210 -3.36 9.79 -18.64
C TYR A 210 -4.15 8.87 -17.70
N LEU A 211 -4.45 9.39 -16.52
CA LEU A 211 -5.20 8.70 -15.48
C LEU A 211 -6.64 9.22 -15.40
N ASN A 212 -7.56 8.34 -15.08
CA ASN A 212 -8.97 8.66 -14.85
C ASN A 212 -9.26 9.00 -13.39
N GLY A 213 -8.38 8.62 -12.47
CA GLY A 213 -8.52 8.98 -11.06
C GLY A 213 -7.40 8.48 -10.18
N VAL A 214 -7.31 9.10 -9.00
CA VAL A 214 -6.41 8.71 -7.91
C VAL A 214 -7.22 8.62 -6.62
N ILE A 215 -7.06 7.51 -5.90
CA ILE A 215 -7.76 7.24 -4.64
C ILE A 215 -6.72 7.28 -3.52
N LEU A 216 -6.94 8.17 -2.56
CA LEU A 216 -6.06 8.37 -1.41
C LEU A 216 -6.73 7.80 -0.16
N VAL A 217 -6.18 6.73 0.38
CA VAL A 217 -6.67 6.06 1.58
C VAL A 217 -5.78 6.45 2.76
N SER A 218 -6.37 7.08 3.78
CA SER A 218 -5.65 7.58 4.95
C SER A 218 -4.39 8.38 4.57
N PRO A 219 -4.57 9.51 3.86
CA PRO A 219 -3.44 10.26 3.30
C PRO A 219 -2.49 10.77 4.37
N THR A 220 -1.20 10.73 4.05
CA THR A 220 -0.14 11.31 4.88
C THR A 220 0.13 12.74 4.46
N GLU A 221 0.33 13.62 5.43
CA GLU A 221 0.71 15.03 5.22
C GLU A 221 2.22 15.14 4.96
N LEU A 222 2.76 14.42 3.95
CA LEU A 222 4.16 14.53 3.61
C LEU A 222 4.44 15.80 2.81
N GLY A 223 4.73 16.90 3.54
CA GLY A 223 5.29 18.10 2.94
C GLY A 223 4.36 18.90 2.03
N ILE A 224 3.07 18.63 2.01
CA ILE A 224 2.09 19.49 1.33
C ILE A 224 1.94 20.80 2.11
N ASP A 225 2.21 20.77 3.39
CA ASP A 225 2.27 21.94 4.24
C ASP A 225 3.67 22.56 4.11
N SER A 226 3.76 23.45 3.15
CA SER A 226 4.96 24.18 2.78
C SER A 226 5.59 24.88 3.99
N GLY A 227 6.70 24.36 4.47
CA GLY A 227 7.70 25.12 5.23
C GLY A 227 7.46 25.26 6.74
N GLN A 228 6.28 25.01 7.27
CA GLN A 228 6.03 24.98 8.72
C GLN A 228 5.48 23.64 9.16
N GLY A 229 6.08 22.61 8.67
CA GLY A 229 5.75 21.22 8.80
C GLY A 229 5.01 20.86 10.08
N ARG A 230 3.86 20.31 9.91
CA ARG A 230 2.90 19.89 10.93
C ARG A 230 2.07 21.02 11.51
N ARG A 231 0.80 20.81 11.54
CA ARG A 231 -0.12 21.46 12.44
C ARG A 231 0.24 21.16 13.90
N SER A 232 1.45 21.55 14.31
CA SER A 232 1.97 21.39 15.66
C SER A 232 1.66 22.61 16.53
N GLY A 233 1.15 23.67 15.92
CA GLY A 233 0.71 24.86 16.63
C GLY A 233 -0.69 24.71 17.25
N PRO A 234 -1.19 25.78 17.88
CA PRO A 234 -2.50 25.83 18.54
C PRO A 234 -3.65 25.34 17.66
N LEU A 235 -3.69 25.75 16.40
CA LEU A 235 -4.69 25.31 15.42
C LEU A 235 -4.65 23.79 15.21
N GLY A 236 -3.46 23.19 15.12
CA GLY A 236 -3.31 21.76 14.96
C GLY A 236 -3.79 20.98 16.17
N ALA A 237 -3.59 21.50 17.37
CA ALA A 237 -4.11 20.91 18.60
C ALA A 237 -5.66 21.02 18.64
N ALA A 238 -6.20 22.19 18.34
CA ALA A 238 -7.63 22.43 18.27
C ALA A 238 -8.34 21.48 17.29
N LEU A 239 -7.83 21.35 16.07
CA LEU A 239 -8.41 20.47 15.05
C LEU A 239 -8.34 18.97 15.38
N ARG A 240 -7.42 18.54 16.24
CA ARG A 240 -7.30 17.12 16.68
C ARG A 240 -8.18 16.79 17.86
N LEU A 241 -8.60 17.77 18.66
CA LEU A 241 -9.36 17.51 19.88
C LEU A 241 -10.66 16.71 19.63
N PRO A 242 -11.50 17.02 18.63
CA PRO A 242 -12.70 16.21 18.35
C PRO A 242 -12.38 14.76 18.00
N TYR A 243 -11.31 14.51 17.25
CA TYR A 243 -10.85 13.16 16.93
C TYR A 243 -10.46 12.36 18.19
N PHE A 244 -9.65 12.95 19.09
CA PHE A 244 -9.28 12.29 20.35
C PHE A 244 -10.49 12.11 21.27
N THR A 245 -11.42 13.05 21.25
CA THR A 245 -12.70 12.94 21.98
C THR A 245 -13.53 11.77 21.49
N ALA A 246 -13.65 11.57 20.17
CA ALA A 246 -14.33 10.43 19.60
C ALA A 246 -13.67 9.09 19.99
N ALA A 247 -12.37 9.01 19.90
CA ALA A 247 -11.62 7.83 20.29
C ALA A 247 -11.78 7.52 21.79
N ALA A 248 -11.67 8.55 22.65
CA ALA A 248 -11.86 8.40 24.09
C ALA A 248 -13.29 7.98 24.45
N TRP A 249 -14.30 8.50 23.75
CA TRP A 249 -15.69 8.10 23.91
C TRP A 249 -15.89 6.62 23.54
N TYR A 250 -15.38 6.19 22.41
CA TYR A 250 -15.44 4.79 21.97
C TYR A 250 -14.80 3.84 22.97
N HIS A 251 -13.63 4.19 23.47
CA HIS A 251 -12.89 3.39 24.45
C HIS A 251 -13.35 3.59 25.90
N LYS A 252 -14.45 4.31 26.15
CA LYS A 252 -15.04 4.58 27.48
C LYS A 252 -14.01 5.22 28.44
N LYS A 253 -13.25 6.21 27.96
CA LYS A 253 -12.20 6.92 28.70
C LYS A 253 -12.56 8.38 29.01
N LEU A 254 -13.73 8.85 28.61
CA LEU A 254 -14.22 10.17 29.00
C LEU A 254 -14.78 10.16 30.42
N ASP A 255 -14.86 11.38 31.01
CA ASP A 255 -15.66 11.59 32.22
C ASP A 255 -17.10 11.13 31.99
N ILE A 256 -17.73 10.59 33.05
CA ILE A 256 -19.05 9.97 32.98
C ILE A 256 -20.10 10.90 32.37
N LYS A 257 -20.02 12.19 32.62
CA LYS A 257 -20.95 13.21 32.08
C LYS A 257 -20.93 13.31 30.55
N TYR A 258 -19.77 13.05 29.93
CA TYR A 258 -19.62 13.02 28.46
C TYR A 258 -19.82 11.62 27.90
N GLN A 259 -19.52 10.59 28.70
CA GLN A 259 -19.67 9.21 28.28
C GLN A 259 -21.14 8.79 28.13
N MET A 260 -22.05 9.43 28.87
CA MET A 260 -23.47 9.09 28.91
C MET A 260 -24.32 9.80 27.83
N ILE A 261 -23.76 10.72 27.08
CA ILE A 261 -24.45 11.43 26.00
C ILE A 261 -23.99 10.89 24.62
N ARG A 262 -24.80 11.20 23.59
CA ARG A 262 -24.51 10.70 22.22
C ARG A 262 -23.16 11.23 21.74
N LEU A 263 -22.45 10.43 20.98
CA LEU A 263 -21.14 10.80 20.41
C LEU A 263 -21.20 12.15 19.66
N LEU A 264 -22.21 12.38 18.83
CA LEU A 264 -22.31 13.62 18.05
C LEU A 264 -22.44 14.85 18.93
N ASP A 265 -23.19 14.76 20.04
CA ASP A 265 -23.36 15.87 20.99
C ASP A 265 -22.05 16.17 21.77
N VAL A 266 -21.25 15.11 22.04
CA VAL A 266 -19.91 15.27 22.65
C VAL A 266 -18.95 15.90 21.65
N LEU A 267 -19.00 15.51 20.39
CA LEU A 267 -18.14 16.08 19.34
C LEU A 267 -18.43 17.55 19.10
N GLU A 268 -19.70 17.95 19.02
CA GLU A 268 -20.10 19.37 18.89
C GLU A 268 -19.55 20.21 20.05
N GLN A 269 -19.64 19.72 21.29
CA GLN A 269 -19.06 20.40 22.45
C GLN A 269 -17.53 20.46 22.37
N SER A 270 -16.89 19.40 21.89
CA SER A 270 -15.44 19.33 21.71
C SER A 270 -14.95 20.31 20.64
N GLU A 271 -15.64 20.38 19.50
CA GLU A 271 -15.34 21.33 18.41
C GLU A 271 -15.48 22.77 18.91
N LYS A 272 -16.60 23.09 19.58
CA LYS A 272 -16.80 24.41 20.15
C LYS A 272 -15.70 24.79 21.14
N TYR A 273 -15.35 23.89 22.07
CA TYR A 273 -14.26 24.13 23.01
C TYR A 273 -12.92 24.31 22.32
N ALA A 274 -12.63 23.51 21.29
CA ALA A 274 -11.40 23.60 20.51
C ALA A 274 -11.23 24.98 19.85
N MET A 275 -12.29 25.49 19.26
CA MET A 275 -12.26 26.76 18.52
C MET A 275 -12.36 27.98 19.44
N ASP A 276 -13.28 27.95 20.42
CA ASP A 276 -13.59 29.12 21.24
C ASP A 276 -12.62 29.31 22.43
N CYS A 277 -12.07 28.19 22.93
CA CYS A 277 -11.22 28.24 24.12
C CYS A 277 -9.77 27.85 23.82
N LEU A 278 -9.53 26.68 23.25
CA LEU A 278 -8.17 26.15 23.09
C LEU A 278 -7.35 26.99 22.11
N LEU A 279 -7.93 27.31 20.94
CA LEU A 279 -7.25 28.10 19.91
C LEU A 279 -7.00 29.54 20.42
N TYR A 280 -8.01 30.19 20.97
CA TYR A 280 -7.90 31.56 21.47
C TYR A 280 -6.90 31.70 22.62
N THR A 281 -6.91 30.80 23.59
CA THR A 281 -5.95 30.85 24.73
C THR A 281 -4.52 30.59 24.32
N SER A 282 -4.30 29.80 23.26
CA SER A 282 -2.97 29.48 22.75
C SER A 282 -2.39 30.65 21.92
N ASP A 283 -3.20 31.36 21.12
CA ASP A 283 -2.78 32.55 20.40
C ASP A 283 -2.39 33.69 21.35
N ALA A 284 -3.18 33.91 22.41
CA ALA A 284 -2.88 34.93 23.44
C ALA A 284 -1.60 34.63 24.24
N ALA A 285 -1.14 33.37 24.28
CA ALA A 285 0.13 33.01 24.92
C ALA A 285 1.33 33.31 24.01
N ASP A 286 1.20 33.15 22.70
CA ASP A 286 2.24 33.45 21.73
C ASP A 286 2.49 34.97 21.57
N GLU A 287 1.44 35.79 21.63
CA GLU A 287 1.54 37.24 21.62
C GLU A 287 2.27 37.83 22.85
N ARG A 288 2.33 37.10 23.98
CA ARG A 288 3.04 37.53 25.19
C ARG A 288 4.53 37.17 25.20
N LEU A 289 4.97 36.36 24.25
CA LEU A 289 6.36 35.90 24.12
C LEU A 289 7.09 36.58 22.93
N SER A 290 6.41 37.41 22.16
CA SER A 290 6.96 38.27 21.10
C SER A 290 7.14 39.71 21.61
#